data_7e2a21724fbb2bd5321166b319269535
#
_entry.id   7e2a21724fbb2bd5321166b319269535
#
_cell.length_a   1.000
_cell.length_b   1.000
_cell.length_c   1.000
_cell.angle_alpha   90.00
_cell.angle_beta   90.00
_cell.angle_gamma   90.00
#
_symmetry.space_group_name_H-M   'P 1'
#
loop_
_entity.id
_entity.type
_entity.pdbx_description
1 polymer ?
#
loop_
_entity_poly.entity_id
_entity_poly.type
_entity_poly.pdbx_seq_one_letter_code
_entity_poly.pdbx_strand_id
1 'polypeptide(L)'
;MNQRERMLSGLPYKAWLDGLEEDRKACKQKIYDFNQLPPSRQSKEAPQMIKNIFGKTGENVWVEAPFHCDYGWNIEVGENFYSNYNLTILDVGKVTCGKNVQIAPNVSIYTAGHPVYPDSRNSGYEYGIPVTVGDNVWIGGNTVILPGVTVGSNVVIGAGSVVSKDIPDNTIAAGNPCKVIREITDEDRIYYFKKQKFDDEAWEEVKNKNK
;
A
#
# COMPACT_ATOMS: atom_id res chain seq x y z
N MET A 1 22.07 -19.82 4.49
CA MET A 1 21.02 -18.83 4.18
C MET A 1 21.67 -17.45 4.25
N ASN A 2 21.69 -16.71 3.14
CA ASN A 2 22.22 -15.36 3.08
C ASN A 2 21.20 -14.34 3.65
N GLN A 3 21.55 -13.05 3.77
CA GLN A 3 20.66 -12.05 4.39
C GLN A 3 19.41 -11.78 3.57
N ARG A 4 19.49 -11.84 2.24
CA ARG A 4 18.31 -11.73 1.37
C ARG A 4 17.33 -12.89 1.59
N GLU A 5 17.82 -14.12 1.65
CA GLU A 5 16.98 -15.30 1.94
C GLU A 5 16.34 -15.21 3.32
N ARG A 6 17.09 -14.71 4.33
CA ARG A 6 16.55 -14.47 5.68
C ARG A 6 15.45 -13.43 5.66
N MET A 7 15.67 -12.28 5.01
CA MET A 7 14.71 -11.19 4.85
C MET A 7 13.40 -11.71 4.23
N LEU A 8 13.50 -12.41 3.10
CA LEU A 8 12.34 -12.95 2.38
C LEU A 8 11.59 -14.05 3.15
N SER A 9 12.28 -14.73 4.07
CA SER A 9 11.69 -15.76 4.94
C SER A 9 11.12 -15.19 6.24
N GLY A 10 11.10 -13.87 6.42
CA GLY A 10 10.64 -13.22 7.67
C GLY A 10 11.56 -13.44 8.86
N LEU A 11 12.79 -13.89 8.63
CA LEU A 11 13.79 -14.09 9.69
C LEU A 11 14.56 -12.79 9.96
N PRO A 12 15.11 -12.60 11.18
CA PRO A 12 15.99 -11.48 11.46
C PRO A 12 17.18 -11.45 10.50
N TYR A 13 17.47 -10.27 9.90
CA TYR A 13 18.52 -10.10 8.91
C TYR A 13 19.25 -8.77 9.12
N LYS A 14 20.40 -8.59 8.44
CA LYS A 14 21.17 -7.35 8.43
C LYS A 14 21.09 -6.69 7.06
N ALA A 15 20.53 -5.50 7.02
CA ALA A 15 20.14 -4.80 5.79
C ALA A 15 21.31 -4.31 4.91
N TRP A 16 22.53 -4.34 5.39
CA TRP A 16 23.72 -3.84 4.66
C TRP A 16 24.65 -4.94 4.14
N LEU A 17 24.22 -6.21 4.21
CA LEU A 17 25.00 -7.36 3.76
C LEU A 17 24.36 -8.05 2.54
N ASP A 18 25.15 -8.86 1.87
CA ASP A 18 24.72 -9.78 0.77
C ASP A 18 24.00 -9.09 -0.39
N GLY A 19 24.43 -7.86 -0.73
CA GLY A 19 23.91 -7.10 -1.87
C GLY A 19 22.61 -6.33 -1.61
N LEU A 20 22.06 -6.37 -0.39
CA LEU A 20 20.82 -5.66 -0.05
C LEU A 20 20.97 -4.12 -0.09
N GLU A 21 22.16 -3.59 0.26
CA GLU A 21 22.42 -2.16 0.16
C GLU A 21 22.46 -1.70 -1.30
N GLU A 22 23.11 -2.46 -2.17
CA GLU A 22 23.19 -2.20 -3.61
C GLU A 22 21.80 -2.23 -4.26
N ASP A 23 20.95 -3.19 -3.90
CA ASP A 23 19.56 -3.26 -4.37
C ASP A 23 18.77 -2.02 -3.98
N ARG A 24 18.86 -1.57 -2.70
CA ARG A 24 18.19 -0.33 -2.27
C ARG A 24 18.72 0.89 -3.00
N LYS A 25 20.03 0.98 -3.23
CA LYS A 25 20.62 2.09 -4.02
C LYS A 25 20.07 2.12 -5.44
N ALA A 26 19.99 0.95 -6.08
CA ALA A 26 19.43 0.83 -7.43
C ALA A 26 17.94 1.22 -7.47
N CYS A 27 17.15 0.79 -6.48
CA CYS A 27 15.75 1.18 -6.37
C CYS A 27 15.60 2.69 -6.14
N LYS A 28 16.38 3.28 -5.23
CA LYS A 28 16.37 4.72 -4.96
C LYS A 28 16.68 5.57 -6.19
N GLN A 29 17.55 5.11 -7.09
CA GLN A 29 17.79 5.81 -8.36
C GLN A 29 16.53 5.80 -9.24
N LYS A 30 15.85 4.66 -9.38
CA LYS A 30 14.60 4.56 -10.15
C LYS A 30 13.51 5.47 -9.56
N ILE A 31 13.40 5.51 -8.22
CA ILE A 31 12.44 6.37 -7.51
C ILE A 31 12.79 7.85 -7.72
N TYR A 32 14.06 8.22 -7.66
CA TYR A 32 14.49 9.58 -7.94
C TYR A 32 14.09 10.00 -9.35
N ASP A 33 14.37 9.17 -10.36
CA ASP A 33 14.01 9.46 -11.75
C ASP A 33 12.48 9.59 -11.92
N PHE A 34 11.70 8.73 -11.28
CA PHE A 34 10.24 8.80 -11.27
C PHE A 34 9.75 10.10 -10.61
N ASN A 35 10.26 10.45 -9.43
CA ASN A 35 9.84 11.63 -8.67
C ASN A 35 10.25 12.96 -9.34
N GLN A 36 11.23 12.95 -10.23
CA GLN A 36 11.66 14.13 -11.01
C GLN A 36 10.98 14.22 -12.37
N LEU A 37 10.07 13.29 -12.71
CA LEU A 37 9.39 13.29 -13.99
C LEU A 37 8.51 14.54 -14.14
N PRO A 38 8.74 15.37 -15.18
CA PRO A 38 7.97 16.60 -15.35
C PRO A 38 6.50 16.30 -15.69
N PRO A 39 5.54 17.13 -15.26
CA PRO A 39 4.11 16.89 -15.45
C PRO A 39 3.70 16.59 -16.90
N SER A 40 4.36 17.20 -17.89
CA SER A 40 4.10 16.97 -19.32
C SER A 40 4.42 15.54 -19.79
N ARG A 41 5.18 14.77 -19.03
CA ARG A 41 5.58 13.40 -19.36
C ARG A 41 4.91 12.34 -18.49
N GLN A 42 4.28 12.76 -17.37
CA GLN A 42 3.72 11.84 -16.37
C GLN A 42 2.71 10.87 -16.99
N SER A 43 1.73 11.34 -17.76
CA SER A 43 0.69 10.48 -18.34
C SER A 43 1.23 9.37 -19.26
N LYS A 44 2.39 9.59 -19.89
CA LYS A 44 2.98 8.64 -20.82
C LYS A 44 3.98 7.69 -20.17
N GLU A 45 4.77 8.18 -19.21
CA GLU A 45 5.95 7.49 -18.70
C GLU A 45 5.79 6.95 -17.28
N ALA A 46 5.03 7.64 -16.42
CA ALA A 46 4.87 7.23 -15.02
C ALA A 46 4.36 5.78 -14.84
N PRO A 47 3.32 5.32 -15.57
CA PRO A 47 2.87 3.94 -15.42
C PRO A 47 3.95 2.91 -15.73
N GLN A 48 4.74 3.12 -16.79
CA GLN A 48 5.82 2.20 -17.17
C GLN A 48 6.97 2.23 -16.16
N MET A 49 7.30 3.41 -15.62
CA MET A 49 8.32 3.52 -14.58
C MET A 49 7.91 2.77 -13.31
N ILE A 50 6.65 2.88 -12.88
CA ILE A 50 6.11 2.12 -11.75
C ILE A 50 6.14 0.60 -12.02
N LYS A 51 5.76 0.15 -13.22
CA LYS A 51 5.89 -1.26 -13.63
C LYS A 51 7.33 -1.78 -13.57
N ASN A 52 8.32 -0.89 -13.77
CA ASN A 52 9.75 -1.24 -13.69
C ASN A 52 10.31 -1.17 -12.25
N ILE A 53 9.58 -0.52 -11.31
CA ILE A 53 9.93 -0.45 -9.90
C ILE A 53 9.29 -1.61 -9.15
N PHE A 54 7.99 -1.85 -9.34
CA PHE A 54 7.25 -2.88 -8.64
C PHE A 54 7.59 -4.29 -9.16
N GLY A 55 7.50 -5.28 -8.28
CA GLY A 55 7.73 -6.69 -8.64
C GLY A 55 6.64 -7.24 -9.54
N LYS A 56 5.37 -6.79 -9.35
CA LYS A 56 4.24 -7.17 -10.20
C LYS A 56 3.16 -6.10 -10.18
N THR A 57 2.54 -5.87 -11.34
CA THR A 57 1.39 -4.96 -11.46
C THR A 57 0.32 -5.55 -12.36
N GLY A 58 -0.93 -5.04 -12.24
CA GLY A 58 -1.93 -5.14 -13.30
C GLY A 58 -1.60 -4.22 -14.48
N GLU A 59 -2.47 -4.19 -15.48
CA GLU A 59 -2.29 -3.32 -16.65
C GLU A 59 -2.48 -1.84 -16.30
N ASN A 60 -3.54 -1.52 -15.58
CA ASN A 60 -3.84 -0.17 -15.13
C ASN A 60 -3.27 0.06 -13.73
N VAL A 61 -2.14 0.75 -13.68
CA VAL A 61 -1.49 1.17 -12.43
C VAL A 61 -1.17 2.64 -12.50
N TRP A 62 -1.51 3.38 -11.45
CA TRP A 62 -1.16 4.79 -11.33
C TRP A 62 -0.67 5.13 -9.93
N VAL A 63 0.46 5.81 -9.87
CA VAL A 63 1.03 6.33 -8.62
C VAL A 63 1.40 7.78 -8.84
N GLU A 64 0.89 8.67 -8.00
CA GLU A 64 1.28 10.07 -8.00
C GLU A 64 2.63 10.27 -7.32
N ALA A 65 3.47 11.12 -7.90
CA ALA A 65 4.74 11.50 -7.30
C ALA A 65 4.54 12.60 -6.22
N PRO A 66 5.36 12.63 -5.16
CA PRO A 66 6.45 11.69 -4.92
C PRO A 66 5.99 10.35 -4.31
N PHE A 67 6.76 9.29 -4.61
CA PHE A 67 6.61 7.94 -4.09
C PHE A 67 7.93 7.48 -3.46
N HIS A 68 7.88 6.64 -2.42
CA HIS A 68 9.06 6.08 -1.76
C HIS A 68 8.89 4.60 -1.42
N CYS A 69 9.92 3.80 -1.68
CA CYS A 69 10.03 2.43 -1.20
C CYS A 69 11.51 2.03 -1.01
N ASP A 70 11.77 0.84 -0.45
CA ASP A 70 13.14 0.34 -0.24
C ASP A 70 13.66 -0.43 -1.45
N TYR A 71 12.92 -1.43 -1.90
CA TYR A 71 13.36 -2.36 -2.96
C TYR A 71 12.47 -2.31 -4.20
N GLY A 72 11.18 -2.04 -4.05
CA GLY A 72 10.17 -2.04 -5.10
C GLY A 72 9.74 -3.44 -5.56
N TRP A 73 10.69 -4.36 -5.75
CA TRP A 73 10.41 -5.71 -6.23
C TRP A 73 9.62 -6.59 -5.24
N ASN A 74 9.50 -6.19 -3.98
CA ASN A 74 8.63 -6.80 -2.98
C ASN A 74 7.19 -6.26 -3.01
N ILE A 75 6.88 -5.32 -3.90
CA ILE A 75 5.55 -4.74 -4.02
C ILE A 75 4.82 -5.38 -5.20
N GLU A 76 3.66 -5.98 -4.93
CA GLU A 76 2.77 -6.52 -5.95
C GLU A 76 1.40 -5.84 -5.85
N VAL A 77 0.90 -5.32 -6.96
CA VAL A 77 -0.42 -4.66 -7.01
C VAL A 77 -1.27 -5.23 -8.14
N GLY A 78 -2.56 -5.36 -7.89
CA GLY A 78 -3.53 -5.85 -8.86
C GLY A 78 -3.94 -4.78 -9.87
N GLU A 79 -4.97 -5.13 -10.65
CA GLU A 79 -5.56 -4.26 -11.67
C GLU A 79 -6.23 -3.02 -11.07
N ASN A 80 -6.18 -1.88 -11.76
CA ASN A 80 -6.75 -0.60 -11.34
C ASN A 80 -6.22 -0.09 -9.99
N PHE A 81 -4.94 -0.30 -9.74
CA PHE A 81 -4.30 0.27 -8.55
C PHE A 81 -4.07 1.77 -8.74
N TYR A 82 -4.53 2.57 -7.79
CA TYR A 82 -4.30 4.00 -7.76
C TYR A 82 -3.71 4.44 -6.41
N SER A 83 -2.67 5.24 -6.44
CA SER A 83 -2.16 5.94 -5.25
C SER A 83 -2.00 7.42 -5.49
N ASN A 84 -2.47 8.20 -4.55
CA ASN A 84 -2.25 9.64 -4.48
C ASN A 84 -0.85 9.98 -3.93
N TYR A 85 -0.54 11.26 -3.76
CA TYR A 85 0.77 11.80 -3.38
C TYR A 85 1.35 11.22 -2.08
N ASN A 86 2.67 11.11 -2.03
CA ASN A 86 3.45 10.75 -0.83
C ASN A 86 3.16 9.33 -0.29
N LEU A 87 2.83 8.38 -1.16
CA LEU A 87 2.80 6.98 -0.74
C LEU A 87 4.21 6.55 -0.33
N THR A 88 4.34 5.96 0.85
CA THR A 88 5.59 5.37 1.35
C THR A 88 5.38 3.89 1.67
N ILE A 89 6.17 3.01 1.07
CA ILE A 89 6.12 1.56 1.34
C ILE A 89 7.52 1.09 1.76
N LEU A 90 7.69 0.67 3.02
CA LEU A 90 8.94 0.01 3.45
C LEU A 90 8.78 -1.48 3.18
N ASP A 91 9.21 -1.91 2.00
CA ASP A 91 8.97 -3.24 1.43
C ASP A 91 10.10 -4.24 1.69
N VAL A 92 10.64 -4.26 2.90
CA VAL A 92 11.59 -5.31 3.32
C VAL A 92 10.89 -6.68 3.43
N GLY A 93 9.62 -6.71 3.85
CA GLY A 93 8.70 -7.82 3.65
C GLY A 93 7.81 -7.58 2.43
N LYS A 94 7.14 -8.60 1.96
CA LYS A 94 6.25 -8.49 0.81
C LYS A 94 5.03 -7.61 1.12
N VAL A 95 4.67 -6.72 0.20
CA VAL A 95 3.42 -5.97 0.20
C VAL A 95 2.59 -6.41 -1.00
N THR A 96 1.38 -6.90 -0.73
CA THR A 96 0.44 -7.32 -1.78
C THR A 96 -0.83 -6.50 -1.68
N CYS A 97 -1.23 -5.86 -2.78
CA CYS A 97 -2.52 -5.20 -2.93
C CYS A 97 -3.33 -5.90 -4.03
N GLY A 98 -4.60 -6.13 -3.77
CA GLY A 98 -5.54 -6.70 -4.73
C GLY A 98 -5.93 -5.72 -5.84
N LYS A 99 -7.07 -5.99 -6.49
CA LYS A 99 -7.64 -5.15 -7.56
C LYS A 99 -8.41 -3.97 -6.99
N ASN A 100 -8.49 -2.88 -7.77
CA ASN A 100 -9.30 -1.69 -7.44
C ASN A 100 -8.93 -1.08 -6.07
N VAL A 101 -7.66 -1.08 -5.70
CA VAL A 101 -7.18 -0.44 -4.48
C VAL A 101 -6.93 1.03 -4.76
N GLN A 102 -7.52 1.89 -3.92
CA GLN A 102 -7.37 3.33 -3.99
C GLN A 102 -6.73 3.85 -2.70
N ILE A 103 -5.61 4.55 -2.84
CA ILE A 103 -4.82 5.06 -1.72
C ILE A 103 -4.81 6.59 -1.77
N ALA A 104 -5.28 7.23 -0.71
CA ALA A 104 -5.28 8.68 -0.55
C ALA A 104 -3.87 9.22 -0.18
N PRO A 105 -3.65 10.56 -0.12
CA PRO A 105 -2.33 11.12 0.15
C PRO A 105 -1.74 10.73 1.51
N ASN A 106 -0.39 10.68 1.56
CA ASN A 106 0.39 10.48 2.79
C ASN A 106 0.12 9.15 3.50
N VAL A 107 -0.21 8.10 2.77
CA VAL A 107 -0.36 6.76 3.34
C VAL A 107 1.00 6.10 3.46
N SER A 108 1.20 5.36 4.55
CA SER A 108 2.42 4.61 4.81
C SER A 108 2.09 3.14 5.07
N ILE A 109 2.80 2.23 4.39
CA ILE A 109 2.72 0.78 4.59
C ILE A 109 4.09 0.30 5.04
N TYR A 110 4.17 -0.20 6.26
CA TYR A 110 5.43 -0.65 6.83
C TYR A 110 5.43 -2.16 7.03
N THR A 111 6.41 -2.83 6.44
CA THR A 111 6.68 -4.24 6.72
C THR A 111 7.88 -4.39 7.65
N ALA A 112 8.69 -3.33 7.78
CA ALA A 112 9.93 -3.30 8.56
C ALA A 112 9.67 -3.15 10.05
N GLY A 113 10.48 -3.81 10.86
CA GLY A 113 10.50 -3.62 12.30
C GLY A 113 11.85 -3.98 12.92
N HIS A 114 12.05 -3.54 14.15
CA HIS A 114 13.24 -3.80 14.94
C HIS A 114 12.89 -4.49 16.25
N PRO A 115 13.83 -5.30 16.81
CA PRO A 115 13.63 -5.89 18.15
C PRO A 115 13.37 -4.83 19.21
N VAL A 116 12.44 -5.12 20.12
CA VAL A 116 12.06 -4.19 21.21
C VAL A 116 13.20 -4.01 22.21
N TYR A 117 13.90 -5.10 22.54
CA TYR A 117 15.00 -5.06 23.51
C TYR A 117 16.21 -4.30 22.95
N PRO A 118 16.79 -3.34 23.69
CA PRO A 118 17.84 -2.46 23.16
C PRO A 118 19.05 -3.21 22.61
N ASP A 119 19.60 -4.19 23.34
CA ASP A 119 20.80 -4.91 22.91
C ASP A 119 20.55 -5.70 21.61
N SER A 120 19.36 -6.32 21.50
CA SER A 120 18.95 -7.02 20.29
C SER A 120 18.81 -6.08 19.11
N ARG A 121 18.20 -4.90 19.32
CA ARG A 121 18.05 -3.85 18.28
C ARG A 121 19.41 -3.29 17.86
N ASN A 122 20.27 -2.99 18.83
CA ASN A 122 21.60 -2.40 18.60
C ASN A 122 22.57 -3.39 17.95
N SER A 123 22.26 -4.70 17.93
CA SER A 123 23.03 -5.70 17.17
C SER A 123 22.89 -5.54 15.65
N GLY A 124 21.97 -4.64 15.21
CA GLY A 124 21.73 -4.33 13.81
C GLY A 124 20.80 -5.29 13.08
N TYR A 125 20.17 -6.22 13.79
CA TYR A 125 19.10 -7.03 13.19
C TYR A 125 17.79 -6.27 13.08
N GLU A 126 17.12 -6.46 11.95
CA GLU A 126 15.76 -6.03 11.67
C GLU A 126 14.96 -7.20 11.08
N TYR A 127 13.66 -7.05 10.93
CA TYR A 127 12.80 -8.07 10.32
C TYR A 127 11.78 -7.44 9.38
N GLY A 128 11.26 -8.23 8.44
CA GLY A 128 10.17 -7.86 7.55
C GLY A 128 8.99 -8.80 7.70
N ILE A 129 7.81 -8.29 8.04
CA ILE A 129 6.58 -9.07 8.11
C ILE A 129 5.63 -8.58 7.01
N PRO A 130 5.15 -9.46 6.13
CA PRO A 130 4.31 -9.07 4.99
C PRO A 130 3.05 -8.32 5.39
N VAL A 131 2.60 -7.43 4.51
CA VAL A 131 1.30 -6.75 4.60
C VAL A 131 0.48 -7.13 3.38
N THR A 132 -0.80 -7.45 3.60
CA THR A 132 -1.75 -7.78 2.53
C THR A 132 -2.95 -6.85 2.57
N VAL A 133 -3.34 -6.34 1.40
CA VAL A 133 -4.56 -5.55 1.18
C VAL A 133 -5.38 -6.27 0.12
N GLY A 134 -6.63 -6.57 0.42
CA GLY A 134 -7.56 -7.25 -0.47
C GLY A 134 -8.04 -6.41 -1.66
N ASP A 135 -9.08 -6.87 -2.33
CA ASP A 135 -9.70 -6.18 -3.46
C ASP A 135 -10.66 -5.07 -3.02
N ASN A 136 -10.85 -4.04 -3.85
CA ASN A 136 -11.84 -2.96 -3.64
C ASN A 136 -11.63 -2.23 -2.30
N VAL A 137 -10.40 -1.89 -1.96
CA VAL A 137 -10.07 -1.21 -0.71
C VAL A 137 -9.79 0.27 -0.96
N TRP A 138 -10.42 1.13 -0.15
CA TRP A 138 -10.09 2.54 -0.10
C TRP A 138 -9.38 2.88 1.21
N ILE A 139 -8.15 3.40 1.12
CA ILE A 139 -7.34 3.80 2.28
C ILE A 139 -7.30 5.31 2.35
N GLY A 140 -7.91 5.88 3.39
CA GLY A 140 -7.95 7.31 3.67
C GLY A 140 -6.58 7.90 3.97
N GLY A 141 -6.42 9.19 3.71
CA GLY A 141 -5.14 9.90 3.84
C GLY A 141 -4.54 9.86 5.25
N ASN A 142 -3.22 9.97 5.32
CA ASN A 142 -2.45 9.90 6.58
C ASN A 142 -2.64 8.59 7.37
N THR A 143 -3.04 7.52 6.70
CA THR A 143 -3.15 6.18 7.32
C THR A 143 -1.77 5.52 7.38
N VAL A 144 -1.51 4.81 8.48
CA VAL A 144 -0.32 3.96 8.65
C VAL A 144 -0.77 2.53 8.83
N ILE A 145 -0.24 1.61 8.01
CA ILE A 145 -0.46 0.16 8.13
C ILE A 145 0.83 -0.46 8.67
N LEU A 146 0.71 -1.20 9.79
CA LEU A 146 1.84 -1.79 10.50
C LEU A 146 2.20 -3.19 9.99
N PRO A 147 3.43 -3.68 10.27
CA PRO A 147 3.87 -5.00 9.83
C PRO A 147 2.92 -6.13 10.24
N GLY A 148 2.70 -7.08 9.34
CA GLY A 148 1.91 -8.27 9.59
C GLY A 148 0.39 -8.10 9.43
N VAL A 149 -0.08 -6.91 9.09
CA VAL A 149 -1.52 -6.64 8.95
C VAL A 149 -2.06 -7.18 7.65
N THR A 150 -3.24 -7.80 7.73
CA THR A 150 -4.10 -8.12 6.60
C THR A 150 -5.35 -7.23 6.61
N VAL A 151 -5.54 -6.44 5.57
CA VAL A 151 -6.78 -5.72 5.29
C VAL A 151 -7.58 -6.54 4.29
N GLY A 152 -8.79 -6.94 4.66
CA GLY A 152 -9.69 -7.72 3.81
C GLY A 152 -10.17 -6.98 2.57
N SER A 153 -11.07 -7.60 1.82
CA SER A 153 -11.68 -7.01 0.62
C SER A 153 -12.91 -6.17 0.95
N ASN A 154 -13.24 -5.22 0.05
CA ASN A 154 -14.38 -4.29 0.22
C ASN A 154 -14.27 -3.50 1.53
N VAL A 155 -13.09 -2.94 1.83
CA VAL A 155 -12.81 -2.23 3.08
C VAL A 155 -12.59 -0.75 2.83
N VAL A 156 -13.09 0.08 3.73
CA VAL A 156 -12.77 1.50 3.81
C VAL A 156 -12.00 1.77 5.10
N ILE A 157 -10.78 2.29 4.99
CA ILE A 157 -10.00 2.78 6.13
C ILE A 157 -10.13 4.31 6.20
N GLY A 158 -10.68 4.82 7.29
CA GLY A 158 -10.82 6.25 7.52
C GLY A 158 -9.47 6.95 7.67
N ALA A 159 -9.40 8.21 7.23
CA ALA A 159 -8.18 9.02 7.28
C ALA A 159 -7.60 9.14 8.71
N GLY A 160 -6.26 9.22 8.81
CA GLY A 160 -5.55 9.34 10.09
C GLY A 160 -5.50 8.07 10.92
N SER A 161 -5.81 6.92 10.34
CA SER A 161 -5.83 5.64 11.05
C SER A 161 -4.44 5.04 11.25
N VAL A 162 -4.26 4.30 12.36
CA VAL A 162 -3.10 3.43 12.58
C VAL A 162 -3.59 1.99 12.66
N VAL A 163 -3.40 1.25 11.56
CA VAL A 163 -3.89 -0.12 11.41
C VAL A 163 -2.83 -1.08 11.97
N SER A 164 -3.07 -1.57 13.19
CA SER A 164 -2.17 -2.44 13.95
C SER A 164 -2.71 -3.87 14.12
N LYS A 165 -3.87 -4.18 13.58
CA LYS A 165 -4.53 -5.48 13.58
C LYS A 165 -5.26 -5.69 12.28
N ASP A 166 -5.54 -6.94 11.94
CA ASP A 166 -6.30 -7.31 10.75
C ASP A 166 -7.68 -6.66 10.74
N ILE A 167 -8.10 -6.28 9.52
CA ILE A 167 -9.42 -5.70 9.27
C ILE A 167 -10.20 -6.69 8.40
N PRO A 168 -11.37 -7.15 8.86
CA PRO A 168 -12.18 -8.11 8.11
C PRO A 168 -12.80 -7.49 6.85
N ASP A 169 -13.21 -8.38 5.93
CA ASP A 169 -13.93 -8.01 4.71
C ASP A 169 -15.21 -7.20 4.99
N ASN A 170 -15.61 -6.40 3.99
CA ASN A 170 -16.89 -5.68 3.96
C ASN A 170 -17.08 -4.72 5.15
N THR A 171 -16.02 -4.03 5.59
CA THR A 171 -16.09 -3.16 6.77
C THR A 171 -15.57 -1.74 6.51
N ILE A 172 -16.04 -0.83 7.35
CA ILE A 172 -15.45 0.49 7.54
C ILE A 172 -14.70 0.47 8.86
N ALA A 173 -13.42 0.82 8.84
CA ALA A 173 -12.57 0.90 10.02
C ALA A 173 -11.88 2.26 10.11
N ALA A 174 -11.65 2.78 11.31
CA ALA A 174 -10.91 4.03 11.48
C ALA A 174 -10.32 4.17 12.90
N GLY A 175 -9.43 5.15 13.05
CA GLY A 175 -8.90 5.61 14.33
C GLY A 175 -7.48 5.17 14.63
N ASN A 176 -6.98 5.59 15.80
CA ASN A 176 -5.68 5.21 16.34
C ASN A 176 -5.84 4.73 17.80
N PRO A 177 -5.74 3.41 18.08
CA PRO A 177 -5.59 2.33 17.09
C PRO A 177 -6.85 2.15 16.22
N CYS A 178 -6.67 1.72 14.97
CA CYS A 178 -7.77 1.48 14.03
C CYS A 178 -8.67 0.35 14.51
N LYS A 179 -9.99 0.58 14.44
CA LYS A 179 -11.02 -0.40 14.82
C LYS A 179 -12.14 -0.41 13.80
N VAL A 180 -12.76 -1.57 13.61
CA VAL A 180 -13.98 -1.68 12.82
C VAL A 180 -15.06 -0.80 13.45
N ILE A 181 -15.69 0.05 12.64
CA ILE A 181 -16.80 0.92 13.02
C ILE A 181 -18.13 0.24 12.72
N ARG A 182 -18.26 -0.32 11.50
CA ARG A 182 -19.45 -1.04 11.05
C ARG A 182 -19.16 -1.84 9.79
N GLU A 183 -20.08 -2.70 9.43
CA GLU A 183 -20.11 -3.35 8.12
C GLU A 183 -20.58 -2.38 7.02
N ILE A 184 -20.19 -2.66 5.78
CA ILE A 184 -20.72 -2.04 4.58
C ILE A 184 -21.96 -2.83 4.18
N THR A 185 -23.05 -2.15 3.89
CA THR A 185 -24.35 -2.76 3.53
C THR A 185 -24.81 -2.30 2.15
N ASP A 186 -25.82 -2.97 1.59
CA ASP A 186 -26.42 -2.59 0.31
C ASP A 186 -26.99 -1.16 0.32
N GLU A 187 -27.38 -0.65 1.49
CA GLU A 187 -27.85 0.73 1.64
C GLU A 187 -26.76 1.75 1.33
N ASP A 188 -25.48 1.43 1.59
CA ASP A 188 -24.37 2.34 1.30
C ASP A 188 -24.25 2.64 -0.21
N ARG A 189 -24.73 1.76 -1.06
CA ARG A 189 -24.63 1.87 -2.52
C ARG A 189 -25.29 3.10 -3.12
N ILE A 190 -26.39 3.58 -2.50
CA ILE A 190 -27.15 4.72 -3.03
C ILE A 190 -26.60 6.07 -2.57
N TYR A 191 -25.63 6.08 -1.67
CA TYR A 191 -25.04 7.32 -1.14
C TYR A 191 -23.60 7.50 -1.63
N TYR A 192 -23.27 8.71 -2.07
CA TYR A 192 -21.90 9.07 -2.36
C TYR A 192 -21.19 9.74 -1.16
N PHE A 193 -21.94 10.38 -0.25
CA PHE A 193 -21.39 11.00 0.96
C PHE A 193 -22.47 11.15 2.05
N LYS A 194 -22.26 10.53 3.20
CA LYS A 194 -23.20 10.57 4.34
C LYS A 194 -24.63 10.21 3.91
N LYS A 195 -25.56 11.20 3.93
CA LYS A 195 -26.96 11.04 3.49
C LYS A 195 -27.23 11.62 2.08
N GLN A 196 -26.19 12.04 1.38
CA GLN A 196 -26.31 12.58 0.01
C GLN A 196 -26.37 11.42 -0.98
N LYS A 197 -27.47 11.29 -1.69
CA LYS A 197 -27.67 10.28 -2.72
C LYS A 197 -27.10 10.73 -4.05
N PHE A 198 -26.70 9.76 -4.88
CA PHE A 198 -26.45 10.01 -6.29
C PHE A 198 -27.71 10.60 -6.93
N ASP A 199 -27.53 11.56 -7.86
CA ASP A 199 -28.59 12.00 -8.74
C ASP A 199 -28.99 10.89 -9.75
N ASP A 200 -30.06 11.09 -10.49
CA ASP A 200 -30.59 10.05 -11.37
C ASP A 200 -29.60 9.67 -12.49
N GLU A 201 -28.88 10.62 -13.06
CA GLU A 201 -27.89 10.39 -14.12
C GLU A 201 -26.73 9.54 -13.62
N ALA A 202 -26.07 9.96 -12.54
CA ALA A 202 -24.96 9.23 -11.93
C ALA A 202 -25.40 7.85 -11.40
N TRP A 203 -26.62 7.76 -10.86
CA TRP A 203 -27.16 6.51 -10.36
C TRP A 203 -27.37 5.47 -11.45
N GLU A 204 -27.84 5.86 -12.65
CA GLU A 204 -27.96 4.96 -13.79
C GLU A 204 -26.59 4.38 -14.21
N GLU A 205 -25.52 5.18 -14.19
CA GLU A 205 -24.15 4.68 -14.46
C GLU A 205 -23.69 3.67 -13.41
N VAL A 206 -23.92 3.96 -12.12
CA VAL A 206 -23.54 3.06 -11.00
C VAL A 206 -24.24 1.70 -11.12
N LYS A 207 -25.54 1.68 -11.48
CA LYS A 207 -26.30 0.45 -11.67
C LYS A 207 -25.77 -0.39 -12.83
N ASN A 208 -25.39 0.25 -13.93
CA ASN A 208 -25.01 -0.44 -15.17
C ASN A 208 -23.58 -1.00 -15.14
N LYS A 209 -22.67 -0.44 -14.35
CA LYS A 209 -21.31 -0.97 -14.19
C LYS A 209 -21.24 -2.32 -13.45
N ASN A 210 -22.32 -2.77 -12.85
CA ASN A 210 -22.38 -4.00 -12.04
C ASN A 210 -23.28 -5.08 -12.66
N LYS A 211 -23.65 -4.93 -13.94
CA LYS A 211 -24.26 -5.97 -14.78
C LYS A 211 -23.21 -6.56 -15.72
#